data_d4b5151ed72b653dcb18186bfe66c232
#
_entry.id   d4b5151ed72b653dcb18186bfe66c232
#
_cell.length_a   1.000
_cell.length_b   1.000
_cell.length_c   1.000
_cell.angle_alpha   90.00
_cell.angle_beta   90.00
_cell.angle_gamma   90.00
#
_symmetry.space_group_name_H-M   'P 1'
#
loop_
_entity.id
_entity.type
_entity.pdbx_description
1 polymer ?
#
loop_
_entity_poly.entity_id
_entity_poly.type
_entity_poly.pdbx_seq_one_letter_code
_entity_poly.pdbx_strand_id
1 'polypeptide(L)'
;RSLGIISSSSAFNYAVEAADLLGLGAGGRKLGMTHPLPEKMIGEFLRVYDKIVIVEELEPYLELQVKAIAKDYAPNVEIFGKMNKLFFPKEGELSTRLVAEGLSEITGKKMPTDFQKIREKYAETVKNLPARPPMLCAGCPHRASFYVIRKVGGEKALYPTDIGCYALGIAPPLNVGDIMINMGASVGLAQGIGRVTDRDT
;
A
#
# COMPACT_ATOMS: atom_id res chain seq x y z
N ARG A 1 2.39 -0.86 -32.13
CA ARG A 1 2.59 -2.04 -31.27
C ARG A 1 1.85 -1.89 -29.97
N SER A 2 1.47 -3.01 -29.38
CA SER A 2 0.63 -3.08 -28.22
C SER A 2 1.35 -2.68 -26.92
N LEU A 3 0.58 -2.30 -25.91
CA LEU A 3 1.04 -1.95 -24.59
C LEU A 3 1.28 -3.21 -23.75
N GLY A 4 2.40 -3.28 -23.02
CA GLY A 4 2.65 -4.29 -21.99
C GLY A 4 2.52 -3.71 -20.59
N ILE A 5 2.01 -4.49 -19.64
CA ILE A 5 1.92 -4.13 -18.23
C ILE A 5 2.67 -5.17 -17.40
N ILE A 6 3.59 -4.74 -16.55
CA ILE A 6 4.26 -5.59 -15.58
C ILE A 6 3.84 -5.15 -14.19
N SER A 7 3.45 -6.10 -13.36
CA SER A 7 2.97 -5.84 -12.01
C SER A 7 3.13 -7.06 -11.11
N SER A 8 2.96 -6.87 -9.81
CA SER A 8 2.97 -7.94 -8.81
C SER A 8 1.82 -7.77 -7.81
N SER A 9 1.55 -8.80 -7.02
CA SER A 9 0.58 -8.78 -5.93
C SER A 9 -0.81 -8.26 -6.35
N SER A 10 -1.46 -7.48 -5.49
CA SER A 10 -2.78 -6.86 -5.70
C SER A 10 -2.78 -5.80 -6.82
N ALA A 11 -1.67 -5.10 -7.00
CA ALA A 11 -1.52 -4.08 -8.04
C ALA A 11 -1.79 -4.65 -9.46
N PHE A 12 -1.53 -5.94 -9.68
CA PHE A 12 -1.85 -6.61 -10.94
C PHE A 12 -3.37 -6.67 -11.20
N ASN A 13 -4.17 -6.91 -10.17
CA ASN A 13 -5.62 -6.98 -10.33
C ASN A 13 -6.17 -5.60 -10.74
N TYR A 14 -5.72 -4.54 -10.07
CA TYR A 14 -6.07 -3.17 -10.45
C TYR A 14 -5.63 -2.82 -11.87
N ALA A 15 -4.47 -3.31 -12.29
CA ALA A 15 -3.95 -3.07 -13.63
C ALA A 15 -4.80 -3.76 -14.71
N VAL A 16 -5.24 -4.99 -14.47
CA VAL A 16 -6.13 -5.73 -15.40
C VAL A 16 -7.49 -5.04 -15.49
N GLU A 17 -8.13 -4.77 -14.36
CA GLU A 17 -9.43 -4.09 -14.32
C GLU A 17 -9.38 -2.70 -14.96
N ALA A 18 -8.30 -1.95 -14.74
CA ALA A 18 -8.12 -0.64 -15.34
C ALA A 18 -7.90 -0.71 -16.86
N ALA A 19 -7.15 -1.70 -17.33
CA ALA A 19 -6.96 -1.93 -18.76
C ALA A 19 -8.27 -2.33 -19.44
N ASP A 20 -9.06 -3.20 -18.84
CA ASP A 20 -10.38 -3.59 -19.33
C ASP A 20 -11.35 -2.41 -19.34
N LEU A 21 -11.38 -1.61 -18.28
CA LEU A 21 -12.20 -0.40 -18.18
C LEU A 21 -11.92 0.59 -19.31
N LEU A 22 -10.65 0.74 -19.70
CA LEU A 22 -10.22 1.63 -20.77
C LEU A 22 -10.27 0.99 -22.17
N GLY A 23 -10.65 -0.28 -22.28
CA GLY A 23 -10.63 -1.04 -23.53
C GLY A 23 -9.22 -1.13 -24.14
N LEU A 24 -8.20 -1.30 -23.30
CA LEU A 24 -6.81 -1.45 -23.74
C LEU A 24 -6.51 -2.91 -24.06
N GLY A 25 -6.08 -3.19 -25.30
CA GLY A 25 -5.53 -4.50 -25.68
C GLY A 25 -4.10 -4.68 -25.14
N ALA A 26 -3.92 -4.57 -23.81
CA ALA A 26 -2.60 -4.66 -23.17
C ALA A 26 -2.25 -6.10 -22.82
N GLY A 27 -0.99 -6.50 -23.06
CA GLY A 27 -0.46 -7.75 -22.52
C GLY A 27 -0.07 -7.59 -21.06
N GLY A 28 -0.51 -8.53 -20.22
CA GLY A 28 -0.20 -8.52 -18.78
C GLY A 28 0.89 -9.52 -18.40
N ARG A 29 1.84 -9.10 -17.57
CA ARG A 29 2.81 -9.97 -16.92
C ARG A 29 2.74 -9.81 -15.41
N LYS A 30 2.11 -10.78 -14.74
CA LYS A 30 2.12 -10.87 -13.27
C LYS A 30 3.40 -11.54 -12.80
N LEU A 31 4.11 -10.89 -11.89
CA LEU A 31 5.26 -11.48 -11.22
C LEU A 31 4.81 -12.06 -9.88
N GLY A 32 5.02 -13.36 -9.69
CA GLY A 32 4.77 -14.04 -8.41
C GLY A 32 5.90 -13.85 -7.40
N MET A 33 7.09 -13.50 -7.90
CA MET A 33 8.29 -13.26 -7.09
C MET A 33 8.98 -11.97 -7.58
N THR A 34 9.27 -11.08 -6.65
CA THR A 34 9.88 -9.78 -6.94
C THR A 34 11.36 -9.72 -6.56
N HIS A 35 11.88 -10.75 -5.90
CA HIS A 35 13.30 -10.88 -5.59
C HIS A 35 13.72 -12.37 -5.44
N PRO A 36 14.74 -12.83 -6.19
CA PRO A 36 15.31 -12.17 -7.37
C PRO A 36 14.30 -12.13 -8.52
N LEU A 37 14.40 -11.13 -9.39
CA LEU A 37 13.55 -11.04 -10.57
C LEU A 37 13.91 -12.10 -11.61
N PRO A 38 12.92 -12.66 -12.31
CA PRO A 38 13.17 -13.59 -13.43
C PRO A 38 13.57 -12.81 -14.69
N GLU A 39 14.82 -12.36 -14.75
CA GLU A 39 15.36 -11.45 -15.77
C GLU A 39 15.08 -11.89 -17.20
N LYS A 40 15.34 -13.18 -17.52
CA LYS A 40 15.11 -13.72 -18.85
C LYS A 40 13.65 -13.59 -19.29
N MET A 41 12.72 -13.95 -18.40
CA MET A 41 11.28 -13.88 -18.66
C MET A 41 10.82 -12.43 -18.86
N ILE A 42 11.33 -11.51 -18.05
CA ILE A 42 11.05 -10.08 -18.18
C ILE A 42 11.63 -9.54 -19.48
N GLY A 43 12.91 -9.86 -19.79
CA GLY A 43 13.57 -9.44 -21.01
C GLY A 43 12.86 -9.92 -22.29
N GLU A 44 12.39 -11.17 -22.30
CA GLU A 44 11.57 -11.69 -23.40
C GLU A 44 10.24 -10.93 -23.56
N PHE A 45 9.60 -10.60 -22.45
CA PHE A 45 8.37 -9.80 -22.45
C PHE A 45 8.61 -8.37 -22.96
N LEU A 46 9.68 -7.71 -22.53
CA LEU A 46 10.03 -6.36 -22.96
C LEU A 46 10.25 -6.25 -24.48
N ARG A 47 10.75 -7.29 -25.13
CA ARG A 47 10.98 -7.32 -26.60
C ARG A 47 9.70 -7.34 -27.43
N VAL A 48 8.58 -7.68 -26.83
CA VAL A 48 7.29 -7.81 -27.52
C VAL A 48 6.60 -6.47 -27.69
N TYR A 49 6.85 -5.52 -26.77
CA TYR A 49 6.13 -4.26 -26.69
C TYR A 49 7.03 -3.04 -26.88
N ASP A 50 6.50 -1.97 -27.44
CA ASP A 50 7.21 -0.70 -27.54
C ASP A 50 7.05 0.13 -26.25
N LYS A 51 5.93 -0.07 -25.54
CA LYS A 51 5.59 0.61 -24.30
C LYS A 51 5.29 -0.39 -23.20
N ILE A 52 5.93 -0.21 -22.07
CA ILE A 52 5.71 -0.99 -20.85
C ILE A 52 5.26 -0.06 -19.73
N VAL A 53 4.22 -0.45 -19.03
CA VAL A 53 3.78 0.23 -17.82
C VAL A 53 4.07 -0.66 -16.62
N ILE A 54 4.75 -0.11 -15.64
CA ILE A 54 4.99 -0.77 -14.35
C ILE A 54 3.96 -0.25 -13.36
N VAL A 55 3.13 -1.16 -12.86
CA VAL A 55 2.12 -0.86 -11.83
C VAL A 55 2.53 -1.56 -10.55
N GLU A 56 2.94 -0.79 -9.56
CA GLU A 56 3.40 -1.29 -8.26
C GLU A 56 2.97 -0.36 -7.12
N GLU A 57 2.86 -0.90 -5.92
CA GLU A 57 2.59 -0.12 -4.71
C GLU A 57 3.83 0.64 -4.25
N LEU A 58 3.64 1.71 -3.51
CA LEU A 58 4.67 2.50 -2.82
C LEU A 58 5.83 2.94 -3.75
N GLU A 59 7.07 2.65 -3.37
CA GLU A 59 8.28 3.06 -4.09
C GLU A 59 8.52 2.29 -5.39
N PRO A 60 9.20 2.89 -6.38
CA PRO A 60 9.44 2.28 -7.70
C PRO A 60 10.54 1.20 -7.68
N TYR A 61 10.36 0.18 -6.86
CA TYR A 61 11.30 -0.93 -6.71
C TYR A 61 11.36 -1.81 -7.96
N LEU A 62 10.19 -2.21 -8.46
CA LEU A 62 10.07 -3.05 -9.65
C LEU A 62 10.47 -2.28 -10.90
N GLU A 63 10.03 -1.02 -11.02
CA GLU A 63 10.36 -0.16 -12.16
C GLU A 63 11.88 0.01 -12.33
N LEU A 64 12.59 0.25 -11.23
CA LEU A 64 14.04 0.41 -11.25
C LEU A 64 14.75 -0.83 -11.81
N GLN A 65 14.36 -2.00 -11.34
CA GLN A 65 14.96 -3.26 -11.77
C GLN A 65 14.58 -3.62 -13.22
N VAL A 66 13.32 -3.40 -13.62
CA VAL A 66 12.89 -3.65 -15.00
C VAL A 66 13.61 -2.70 -15.97
N LYS A 67 13.85 -1.45 -15.59
CA LYS A 67 14.68 -0.52 -16.39
C LYS A 67 16.13 -1.00 -16.53
N ALA A 68 16.71 -1.58 -15.48
CA ALA A 68 18.05 -2.16 -15.56
C ALA A 68 18.08 -3.35 -16.54
N ILE A 69 17.13 -4.26 -16.44
CA ILE A 69 16.97 -5.41 -17.36
C ILE A 69 16.74 -4.91 -18.80
N ALA A 70 15.92 -3.89 -19.00
CA ALA A 70 15.61 -3.35 -20.31
C ALA A 70 16.85 -2.86 -21.05
N LYS A 71 17.85 -2.35 -20.36
CA LYS A 71 19.12 -1.91 -20.96
C LYS A 71 19.79 -3.00 -21.79
N ASP A 72 19.73 -4.23 -21.32
CA ASP A 72 20.39 -5.37 -22.00
C ASP A 72 19.46 -6.08 -22.99
N TYR A 73 18.17 -6.12 -22.72
CA TYR A 73 17.21 -6.91 -23.50
C TYR A 73 16.42 -6.11 -24.53
N ALA A 74 16.06 -4.85 -24.22
CA ALA A 74 15.19 -4.01 -25.06
C ALA A 74 15.49 -2.52 -24.81
N PRO A 75 16.68 -2.01 -25.23
CA PRO A 75 17.15 -0.66 -24.87
C PRO A 75 16.25 0.48 -25.40
N ASN A 76 15.41 0.22 -26.38
CA ASN A 76 14.53 1.22 -26.99
C ASN A 76 13.09 1.17 -26.46
N VAL A 77 12.75 0.29 -25.50
CA VAL A 77 11.42 0.20 -24.94
C VAL A 77 11.14 1.42 -24.03
N GLU A 78 9.98 2.03 -24.21
CA GLU A 78 9.54 3.10 -23.30
C GLU A 78 8.93 2.50 -22.03
N ILE A 79 9.45 2.86 -20.86
CA ILE A 79 8.97 2.37 -19.56
C ILE A 79 8.36 3.51 -18.77
N PHE A 80 7.08 3.34 -18.41
CA PHE A 80 6.27 4.25 -17.64
C PHE A 80 6.01 3.66 -16.25
N GLY A 81 6.01 4.52 -15.23
CA GLY A 81 5.74 4.13 -13.85
C GLY A 81 5.74 5.35 -12.94
N LYS A 82 6.68 5.43 -12.01
CA LYS A 82 6.77 6.51 -11.00
C LYS A 82 8.07 7.31 -11.05
N MET A 83 9.09 6.84 -11.80
CA MET A 83 10.43 7.44 -11.73
C MET A 83 10.57 8.73 -12.55
N ASN A 84 10.22 8.70 -13.84
CA ASN A 84 10.42 9.86 -14.71
C ASN A 84 9.28 10.88 -14.59
N LYS A 85 8.08 10.36 -14.44
CA LYS A 85 6.85 11.09 -14.16
C LYS A 85 5.99 10.23 -13.26
N LEU A 86 5.37 10.85 -12.29
CA LEU A 86 4.54 10.17 -11.31
C LEU A 86 3.15 9.87 -11.92
N PHE A 87 3.03 8.76 -12.66
CA PHE A 87 1.73 8.31 -13.19
C PHE A 87 0.87 7.62 -12.14
N PHE A 88 1.48 7.07 -11.09
CA PHE A 88 0.81 6.41 -9.98
C PHE A 88 1.33 6.98 -8.66
N PRO A 89 0.48 7.10 -7.62
CA PRO A 89 0.91 7.64 -6.34
C PRO A 89 1.96 6.73 -5.68
N LYS A 90 2.85 7.35 -4.90
CA LYS A 90 3.82 6.65 -4.04
C LYS A 90 3.27 6.40 -2.65
N GLU A 91 2.19 7.04 -2.29
CA GLU A 91 1.58 6.98 -0.97
C GLU A 91 0.18 6.36 -1.06
N GLY A 92 -0.22 5.69 0.01
CA GLY A 92 -1.51 5.04 0.11
C GLY A 92 -1.62 3.77 -0.72
N GLU A 93 -2.81 3.24 -0.79
CA GLU A 93 -3.14 2.04 -1.54
C GLU A 93 -3.58 2.38 -2.96
N LEU A 94 -3.13 1.60 -3.94
CA LEU A 94 -3.64 1.68 -5.30
C LEU A 94 -5.11 1.23 -5.37
N SER A 95 -5.76 1.66 -6.41
CA SER A 95 -7.12 1.22 -6.77
C SER A 95 -7.26 1.19 -8.28
N THR A 96 -8.25 0.47 -8.79
CA THR A 96 -8.59 0.43 -10.21
C THR A 96 -8.73 1.84 -10.81
N ARG A 97 -9.34 2.77 -10.08
CA ARG A 97 -9.45 4.17 -10.49
C ARG A 97 -8.10 4.85 -10.67
N LEU A 98 -7.23 4.80 -9.65
CA LEU A 98 -5.91 5.43 -9.70
C LEU A 98 -5.04 4.88 -10.83
N VAL A 99 -5.12 3.56 -11.04
CA VAL A 99 -4.39 2.91 -12.13
C VAL A 99 -5.00 3.29 -13.49
N ALA A 100 -6.32 3.36 -13.60
CA ALA A 100 -6.98 3.77 -14.84
C ALA A 100 -6.67 5.24 -15.19
N GLU A 101 -6.63 6.14 -14.22
CA GLU A 101 -6.20 7.55 -14.42
C GLU A 101 -4.78 7.60 -14.99
N GLY A 102 -3.82 6.88 -14.41
CA GLY A 102 -2.45 6.80 -14.92
C GLY A 102 -2.35 6.17 -16.32
N LEU A 103 -3.06 5.07 -16.56
CA LEU A 103 -3.11 4.44 -17.88
C LEU A 103 -3.77 5.34 -18.92
N SER A 104 -4.82 6.08 -18.55
CA SER A 104 -5.49 7.07 -19.41
C SER A 104 -4.50 8.15 -19.86
N GLU A 105 -3.69 8.66 -18.93
CA GLU A 105 -2.67 9.67 -19.22
C GLU A 105 -1.57 9.14 -20.15
N ILE A 106 -1.07 7.91 -19.89
CA ILE A 106 -0.02 7.25 -20.69
C ILE A 106 -0.50 6.96 -22.11
N THR A 107 -1.75 6.53 -22.25
CA THR A 107 -2.29 6.02 -23.53
C THR A 107 -3.10 7.05 -24.31
N GLY A 108 -3.51 8.14 -23.68
CA GLY A 108 -4.43 9.13 -24.26
C GLY A 108 -5.88 8.64 -24.36
N LYS A 109 -6.22 7.47 -23.81
CA LYS A 109 -7.59 6.94 -23.78
C LYS A 109 -8.42 7.71 -22.76
N LYS A 110 -9.62 8.11 -23.14
CA LYS A 110 -10.54 8.82 -22.24
C LYS A 110 -11.11 7.86 -21.20
N MET A 111 -11.23 8.34 -19.98
CA MET A 111 -11.92 7.64 -18.91
C MET A 111 -13.41 7.46 -19.26
N PRO A 112 -13.95 6.23 -19.23
CA PRO A 112 -15.35 5.98 -19.56
C PRO A 112 -16.30 6.39 -18.43
N THR A 113 -15.76 6.62 -17.23
CA THR A 113 -16.52 6.87 -16.01
C THR A 113 -16.08 8.19 -15.38
N ASP A 114 -17.03 9.02 -14.98
CA ASP A 114 -16.77 10.22 -14.19
C ASP A 114 -16.63 9.86 -12.71
N PHE A 115 -15.41 9.51 -12.31
CA PHE A 115 -15.09 9.18 -10.92
C PHE A 115 -15.23 10.38 -9.98
N GLN A 116 -15.10 11.61 -10.48
CA GLN A 116 -15.29 12.80 -9.66
C GLN A 116 -16.74 12.89 -9.17
N LYS A 117 -17.70 12.69 -10.06
CA LYS A 117 -19.12 12.67 -9.70
C LYS A 117 -19.47 11.55 -8.71
N ILE A 118 -18.83 10.37 -8.87
CA ILE A 118 -19.02 9.27 -7.91
C ILE A 118 -18.49 9.67 -6.53
N ARG A 119 -17.31 10.30 -6.46
CA ARG A 119 -16.72 10.77 -5.19
C ARG A 119 -17.58 11.81 -4.49
N GLU A 120 -18.14 12.75 -5.23
CA GLU A 120 -19.03 13.77 -4.70
C GLU A 120 -20.28 13.15 -4.08
N LYS A 121 -20.91 12.24 -4.80
CA LYS A 121 -22.07 11.47 -4.30
C LYS A 121 -21.73 10.63 -3.07
N TYR A 122 -20.57 9.97 -3.08
CA TYR A 122 -20.08 9.21 -1.93
C TYR A 122 -19.86 10.11 -0.72
N ALA A 123 -19.16 11.24 -0.90
CA ALA A 123 -18.87 12.18 0.18
C ALA A 123 -20.16 12.76 0.81
N GLU A 124 -21.17 13.01 0.02
CA GLU A 124 -22.48 13.44 0.51
C GLU A 124 -23.18 12.34 1.33
N THR A 125 -23.15 11.11 0.82
CA THR A 125 -23.76 9.97 1.51
C THR A 125 -23.10 9.68 2.84
N VAL A 126 -21.74 9.73 2.89
CA VAL A 126 -20.96 9.43 4.09
C VAL A 126 -21.22 10.42 5.22
N LYS A 127 -21.55 11.69 4.93
CA LYS A 127 -21.87 12.69 5.98
C LYS A 127 -23.02 12.26 6.90
N ASN A 128 -23.91 11.41 6.40
CA ASN A 128 -25.09 10.95 7.14
C ASN A 128 -24.88 9.59 7.82
N LEU A 129 -23.70 8.98 7.66
CA LEU A 129 -23.40 7.69 8.28
C LEU A 129 -22.79 7.88 9.67
N PRO A 130 -23.15 7.04 10.65
CA PRO A 130 -22.52 7.08 11.97
C PRO A 130 -21.04 6.69 11.87
N ALA A 131 -20.19 7.40 12.60
CA ALA A 131 -18.79 7.04 12.71
C ALA A 131 -18.64 5.63 13.32
N ARG A 132 -17.80 4.80 12.70
CA ARG A 132 -17.47 3.45 13.17
C ARG A 132 -15.97 3.31 13.35
N PRO A 133 -15.40 3.91 14.41
CA PRO A 133 -13.97 3.76 14.67
C PRO A 133 -13.63 2.29 14.96
N PRO A 134 -12.41 1.86 14.65
CA PRO A 134 -11.92 0.55 15.07
C PRO A 134 -12.01 0.42 16.58
N MET A 135 -12.51 -0.72 17.06
CA MET A 135 -12.64 -0.99 18.48
C MET A 135 -12.44 -2.46 18.80
N LEU A 136 -12.05 -2.75 20.04
CA LEU A 136 -11.93 -4.11 20.51
C LEU A 136 -13.29 -4.81 20.52
N CYS A 137 -13.34 -6.07 20.14
CA CYS A 137 -14.54 -6.88 20.10
C CYS A 137 -15.19 -6.97 21.50
N ALA A 138 -16.49 -7.28 21.52
CA ALA A 138 -17.19 -7.61 22.77
C ALA A 138 -16.57 -8.89 23.39
N GLY A 139 -16.27 -8.84 24.69
CA GLY A 139 -15.63 -9.98 25.39
C GLY A 139 -14.14 -10.21 25.03
N CYS A 140 -13.50 -9.28 24.33
CA CYS A 140 -12.10 -9.41 23.94
C CYS A 140 -11.17 -9.49 25.18
N PRO A 141 -10.26 -10.50 25.27
CA PRO A 141 -9.32 -10.61 26.36
C PRO A 141 -8.38 -9.41 26.52
N HIS A 142 -8.06 -8.72 25.43
CA HIS A 142 -7.23 -7.52 25.47
C HIS A 142 -7.81 -6.43 26.38
N ARG A 143 -9.14 -6.32 26.49
CA ARG A 143 -9.77 -5.35 27.40
C ARG A 143 -9.39 -5.59 28.85
N ALA A 144 -9.39 -6.84 29.28
CA ALA A 144 -9.01 -7.22 30.63
C ALA A 144 -7.52 -6.97 30.87
N SER A 145 -6.66 -7.38 29.93
CA SER A 145 -5.22 -7.16 30.00
C SER A 145 -4.87 -5.68 30.07
N PHE A 146 -5.44 -4.85 29.21
CA PHE A 146 -5.19 -3.40 29.21
C PHE A 146 -5.69 -2.72 30.48
N TYR A 147 -6.85 -3.15 31.01
CA TYR A 147 -7.35 -2.64 32.27
C TYR A 147 -6.38 -2.93 33.42
N VAL A 148 -5.87 -4.18 33.49
CA VAL A 148 -4.90 -4.58 34.52
C VAL A 148 -3.58 -3.82 34.36
N ILE A 149 -3.04 -3.76 33.15
CA ILE A 149 -1.81 -3.02 32.84
C ILE A 149 -1.92 -1.57 33.27
N ARG A 150 -3.01 -0.90 32.88
CA ARG A 150 -3.24 0.52 33.26
C ARG A 150 -3.36 0.69 34.77
N LYS A 151 -4.04 -0.24 35.44
CA LYS A 151 -4.24 -0.17 36.89
C LYS A 151 -2.96 -0.40 37.68
N VAL A 152 -2.06 -1.26 37.21
CA VAL A 152 -0.77 -1.55 37.84
C VAL A 152 0.26 -0.48 37.53
N GLY A 153 0.44 -0.11 36.27
CA GLY A 153 1.44 0.87 35.85
C GLY A 153 1.04 2.32 36.15
N GLY A 154 -0.26 2.60 36.24
CA GLY A 154 -0.75 3.94 36.57
C GLY A 154 -0.51 4.96 35.43
N GLU A 155 -0.48 6.26 35.79
CA GLU A 155 -0.33 7.35 34.81
C GLU A 155 1.13 7.67 34.47
N LYS A 156 2.06 7.27 35.32
CA LYS A 156 3.48 7.61 35.17
C LYS A 156 4.25 6.59 34.33
N ALA A 157 3.74 5.37 34.19
CA ALA A 157 4.36 4.38 33.34
C ALA A 157 4.29 4.77 31.86
N LEU A 158 5.21 4.26 31.06
CA LEU A 158 5.21 4.35 29.59
C LEU A 158 4.73 3.01 29.02
N TYR A 159 3.85 3.08 28.06
CA TYR A 159 3.20 1.93 27.46
C TYR A 159 3.60 1.77 25.98
N PRO A 160 4.76 1.17 25.68
CA PRO A 160 5.05 0.76 24.32
C PRO A 160 4.05 -0.28 23.84
N THR A 161 3.52 -0.13 22.64
CA THR A 161 2.51 -1.03 22.10
C THR A 161 2.84 -1.43 20.66
N ASP A 162 2.11 -2.43 20.16
CA ASP A 162 2.30 -2.99 18.83
C ASP A 162 1.13 -2.66 17.90
N ILE A 163 1.39 -2.76 16.58
CA ILE A 163 0.35 -2.67 15.57
C ILE A 163 -0.54 -3.91 15.63
N GLY A 164 -1.84 -3.69 15.48
CA GLY A 164 -2.88 -4.70 15.55
C GLY A 164 -3.92 -4.35 16.61
N CYS A 165 -4.55 -5.34 17.24
CA CYS A 165 -5.50 -5.09 18.33
C CYS A 165 -4.86 -4.41 19.54
N TYR A 166 -3.55 -4.51 19.69
CA TYR A 166 -2.80 -3.78 20.72
C TYR A 166 -2.91 -2.25 20.53
N ALA A 167 -2.88 -1.76 19.30
CA ALA A 167 -3.08 -0.35 19.00
C ALA A 167 -4.43 0.21 19.49
N LEU A 168 -5.43 -0.63 19.63
CA LEU A 168 -6.75 -0.21 20.12
C LEU A 168 -6.76 0.08 21.64
N GLY A 169 -5.69 -0.25 22.35
CA GLY A 169 -5.47 0.14 23.74
C GLY A 169 -5.05 1.60 23.93
N ILE A 170 -4.64 2.31 22.87
CA ILE A 170 -4.22 3.70 22.90
C ILE A 170 -5.39 4.62 23.28
N ALA A 171 -6.57 4.33 22.75
CA ALA A 171 -7.75 5.18 22.94
C ALA A 171 -8.37 5.06 24.35
N PRO A 172 -9.02 6.13 24.84
CA PRO A 172 -9.83 6.06 26.06
C PRO A 172 -10.89 4.96 25.99
N PRO A 173 -11.23 4.34 27.11
CA PRO A 173 -10.79 4.61 28.49
C PRO A 173 -9.49 3.86 28.89
N LEU A 174 -8.90 3.10 27.97
CA LEU A 174 -7.77 2.22 28.29
C LEU A 174 -6.45 2.99 28.45
N ASN A 175 -6.10 3.84 27.51
CA ASN A 175 -4.91 4.69 27.50
C ASN A 175 -3.61 3.92 27.81
N VAL A 176 -3.40 2.78 27.15
CA VAL A 176 -2.22 1.91 27.29
C VAL A 176 -1.46 1.81 25.99
N GLY A 177 -1.02 2.96 25.46
CA GLY A 177 -0.22 3.03 24.24
C GLY A 177 0.34 4.42 24.06
N ASP A 178 1.62 4.61 24.35
CA ASP A 178 2.34 5.88 24.20
C ASP A 178 3.23 5.89 22.94
N ILE A 179 3.77 4.72 22.58
CA ILE A 179 4.70 4.57 21.45
C ILE A 179 4.33 3.30 20.69
N MET A 180 4.21 3.41 19.36
CA MET A 180 3.92 2.32 18.46
C MET A 180 4.73 2.50 17.16
N ILE A 181 5.47 1.47 16.74
CA ILE A 181 6.27 1.50 15.51
C ILE A 181 5.80 0.42 14.52
N ASN A 182 5.91 -0.85 14.91
CA ASN A 182 5.53 -1.98 14.08
C ASN A 182 5.16 -3.19 14.96
N MET A 183 4.65 -4.26 14.34
CA MET A 183 4.30 -5.49 15.06
C MET A 183 5.55 -6.11 15.72
N GLY A 184 5.47 -6.37 17.04
CA GLY A 184 6.54 -6.97 17.83
C GLY A 184 7.61 -5.99 18.34
N ALA A 185 7.51 -4.69 18.06
CA ALA A 185 8.50 -3.71 18.50
C ALA A 185 8.36 -3.33 19.98
N SER A 186 7.20 -3.51 20.58
CA SER A 186 6.92 -3.07 21.95
C SER A 186 7.90 -3.60 22.98
N VAL A 187 8.30 -4.86 22.87
CA VAL A 187 9.24 -5.51 23.79
C VAL A 187 10.62 -4.85 23.75
N GLY A 188 11.15 -4.61 22.54
CA GLY A 188 12.43 -3.92 22.37
C GLY A 188 12.37 -2.45 22.79
N LEU A 189 11.25 -1.78 22.50
CA LEU A 189 10.99 -0.40 22.92
C LEU A 189 10.94 -0.29 24.45
N ALA A 190 10.19 -1.15 25.12
CA ALA A 190 10.11 -1.20 26.60
C ALA A 190 11.51 -1.39 27.21
N GLN A 191 12.27 -2.36 26.70
CA GLN A 191 13.62 -2.63 27.19
C GLN A 191 14.58 -1.43 26.97
N GLY A 192 14.51 -0.79 25.78
CA GLY A 192 15.34 0.36 25.46
C GLY A 192 15.00 1.58 26.32
N ILE A 193 13.72 1.89 26.43
CA ILE A 193 13.21 3.02 27.21
C ILE A 193 13.55 2.82 28.71
N GLY A 194 13.29 1.64 29.26
CA GLY A 194 13.59 1.34 30.66
C GLY A 194 15.07 1.45 31.05
N ARG A 195 15.99 1.54 30.07
CA ARG A 195 17.42 1.79 30.33
C ARG A 195 17.81 3.25 30.36
N VAL A 196 16.98 4.13 29.84
CA VAL A 196 17.29 5.57 29.70
C VAL A 196 16.31 6.46 30.46
N THR A 197 15.37 5.86 31.21
CA THR A 197 14.43 6.58 32.04
C THR A 197 14.14 5.82 33.33
N ASP A 198 13.83 6.54 34.41
CA ASP A 198 13.38 5.96 35.68
C ASP A 198 11.87 5.65 35.71
N ARG A 199 11.19 5.78 34.58
CA ARG A 199 9.76 5.46 34.47
C ARG A 199 9.58 3.95 34.22
N ASP A 200 8.57 3.40 34.82
CA ASP A 200 8.14 2.01 34.52
C ASP A 200 7.72 1.88 33.05
N THR A 201 8.03 0.72 32.43
CA THR A 201 7.68 0.41 31.04
C THR A 201 7.06 -0.97 30.93
#